data_f540da0adb385439424d373bad144f29
#
_entry.id   f540da0adb385439424d373bad144f29
#
_cell.length_a   1.000
_cell.length_b   1.000
_cell.length_c   1.000
_cell.angle_alpha   90.00
_cell.angle_beta   90.00
_cell.angle_gamma   90.00
#
_symmetry.space_group_name_H-M   'P 1'
#
loop_
_entity.id
_entity.type
_entity.pdbx_description
1 polymer ?
#
loop_
_entity_poly.entity_id
_entity_poly.type
_entity_poly.pdbx_seq_one_letter_code
_entity_poly.pdbx_strand_id
1 'polypeptide(L)'
;VKDGADFMAKMSGLKQAKVSSSDFDEDSYAGVMQAIDQVDWNQFGARYVVLITDAGAIEGDNKLSSTGLSADQVRIEASNPGVAIYTLHLKTSAGLKDHNKAEAQYQALSTYSGTNTSLYYPVDAGDLNAFGHKVDALAAAITEQVRAAYMGDEAIGSALNAKQNPDDKKMLEDAALIGHAMRLTYLGKKTG
;
A
#
# COMPACT_ATOMS: atom_id res chain seq x y z
N VAL A 1 -1.90 17.26 -5.63
CA VAL A 1 -3.17 16.80 -6.21
C VAL A 1 -4.29 17.44 -5.43
N LYS A 2 -5.18 18.15 -6.10
CA LYS A 2 -6.26 18.92 -5.46
C LYS A 2 -7.55 18.11 -5.40
N ASP A 3 -7.81 17.32 -6.43
CA ASP A 3 -9.02 16.50 -6.59
C ASP A 3 -8.78 15.35 -7.58
N GLY A 4 -9.79 14.54 -7.84
CA GLY A 4 -9.72 13.41 -8.76
C GLY A 4 -9.40 13.81 -10.21
N ALA A 5 -9.86 14.96 -10.68
CA ALA A 5 -9.57 15.44 -12.03
C ALA A 5 -8.09 15.84 -12.19
N ASP A 6 -7.53 16.54 -11.21
CA ASP A 6 -6.10 16.85 -11.16
C ASP A 6 -5.25 15.58 -11.07
N PHE A 7 -5.69 14.58 -10.28
CA PHE A 7 -5.04 13.27 -10.22
C PHE A 7 -5.02 12.60 -11.60
N MET A 8 -6.17 12.49 -12.26
CA MET A 8 -6.27 11.86 -13.59
C MET A 8 -5.43 12.59 -14.64
N ALA A 9 -5.41 13.91 -14.61
CA ALA A 9 -4.58 14.71 -15.52
C ALA A 9 -3.08 14.43 -15.33
N LYS A 10 -2.63 14.28 -14.09
CA LYS A 10 -1.24 13.92 -13.77
C LYS A 10 -0.92 12.48 -14.17
N MET A 11 -1.82 11.54 -13.89
CA MET A 11 -1.64 10.13 -14.27
C MET A 11 -1.57 9.95 -15.80
N SER A 12 -2.38 10.67 -16.57
CA SER A 12 -2.34 10.61 -18.04
C SER A 12 -1.03 11.12 -18.66
N GLY A 13 -0.27 11.91 -17.89
CA GLY A 13 1.07 12.40 -18.29
C GLY A 13 2.20 11.41 -18.01
N LEU A 14 1.96 10.34 -17.28
CA LEU A 14 2.98 9.32 -16.98
C LEU A 14 3.37 8.58 -18.27
N LYS A 15 4.65 8.28 -18.38
CA LYS A 15 5.22 7.51 -19.47
C LYS A 15 6.02 6.35 -18.91
N GLN A 16 6.02 5.27 -19.66
CA GLN A 16 6.88 4.14 -19.35
C GLN A 16 8.35 4.59 -19.32
N ALA A 17 9.10 4.09 -18.34
CA ALA A 17 10.54 4.34 -18.26
C ALA A 17 11.24 3.83 -19.55
N LYS A 18 12.21 4.60 -20.02
CA LYS A 18 12.98 4.23 -21.22
C LYS A 18 14.16 3.32 -20.90
N VAL A 19 14.56 3.28 -19.63
CA VAL A 19 15.66 2.46 -19.14
C VAL A 19 15.05 1.49 -18.15
N SER A 20 15.31 0.21 -18.33
CA SER A 20 14.92 -0.87 -17.43
C SER A 20 16.13 -1.36 -16.66
N SER A 21 15.92 -1.91 -15.47
CA SER A 21 16.93 -2.72 -14.79
C SER A 21 17.29 -3.93 -15.67
N SER A 22 18.50 -4.45 -15.51
CA SER A 22 18.92 -5.67 -16.22
C SER A 22 18.24 -6.93 -15.70
N ASP A 23 17.69 -6.85 -14.49
CA ASP A 23 17.00 -7.92 -13.79
C ASP A 23 15.49 -7.69 -13.78
N PHE A 24 14.72 -8.72 -13.42
CA PHE A 24 13.27 -8.62 -13.27
C PHE A 24 12.89 -7.81 -12.02
N ASP A 25 13.74 -7.81 -11.00
CA ASP A 25 13.53 -7.04 -9.76
C ASP A 25 13.49 -5.52 -10.03
N GLU A 26 12.66 -4.83 -9.28
CA GLU A 26 12.44 -3.38 -9.39
C GLU A 26 12.96 -2.64 -8.15
N ASP A 27 13.43 -1.41 -8.33
CA ASP A 27 13.83 -0.54 -7.21
C ASP A 27 12.61 0.12 -6.54
N SER A 28 11.63 -0.73 -6.20
CA SER A 28 10.33 -0.32 -5.65
C SER A 28 10.46 0.39 -4.30
N TYR A 29 11.47 0.06 -3.51
CA TYR A 29 11.72 0.71 -2.23
C TYR A 29 12.14 2.17 -2.38
N ALA A 30 12.83 2.51 -3.46
CA ALA A 30 13.14 3.92 -3.76
C ALA A 30 11.87 4.74 -3.96
N GLY A 31 10.88 4.18 -4.67
CA GLY A 31 9.59 4.83 -4.85
C GLY A 31 8.82 5.00 -3.55
N VAL A 32 8.81 3.98 -2.70
CA VAL A 32 8.17 4.03 -1.38
C VAL A 32 8.86 5.05 -0.47
N MET A 33 10.18 5.03 -0.39
CA MET A 33 10.95 5.99 0.42
C MET A 33 10.76 7.42 -0.06
N GLN A 34 10.70 7.64 -1.37
CA GLN A 34 10.40 8.96 -1.94
C GLN A 34 9.04 9.48 -1.45
N ALA A 35 8.00 8.62 -1.42
CA ALA A 35 6.70 9.00 -0.89
C ALA A 35 6.73 9.28 0.61
N ILE A 36 7.49 8.50 1.39
CA ILE A 36 7.63 8.69 2.83
C ILE A 36 8.33 10.01 3.14
N ASP A 37 9.40 10.34 2.44
CA ASP A 37 10.26 11.48 2.73
C ASP A 37 9.70 12.81 2.22
N GLN A 38 8.99 12.80 1.09
CA GLN A 38 8.55 14.05 0.43
C GLN A 38 7.17 14.55 0.86
N VAL A 39 6.36 13.71 1.49
CA VAL A 39 5.04 14.10 1.97
C VAL A 39 5.10 14.50 3.44
N ASP A 40 4.57 15.68 3.77
CA ASP A 40 4.39 16.06 5.17
C ASP A 40 3.19 15.32 5.77
N TRP A 41 3.45 14.08 6.16
CA TRP A 41 2.45 13.17 6.70
C TRP A 41 1.80 13.67 8.00
N ASN A 42 2.45 14.56 8.73
CA ASN A 42 1.95 15.05 10.02
C ASN A 42 0.68 15.90 9.88
N GLN A 43 0.40 16.40 8.69
CA GLN A 43 -0.83 17.15 8.40
C GLN A 43 -2.07 16.27 8.25
N PHE A 44 -1.90 14.94 8.12
CA PHE A 44 -2.97 14.02 7.75
C PHE A 44 -3.22 12.97 8.83
N GLY A 45 -4.49 12.71 9.11
CA GLY A 45 -4.91 11.64 10.02
C GLY A 45 -4.95 10.26 9.35
N ALA A 46 -5.12 10.20 8.03
CA ALA A 46 -5.09 8.98 7.22
C ALA A 46 -3.86 9.01 6.30
N ARG A 47 -3.02 7.98 6.38
CA ARG A 47 -1.67 7.96 5.80
C ARG A 47 -1.41 6.62 5.14
N TYR A 48 -1.58 6.57 3.82
CA TYR A 48 -1.50 5.35 3.03
C TYR A 48 -0.57 5.52 1.84
N VAL A 49 0.28 4.53 1.62
CA VAL A 49 1.00 4.32 0.36
C VAL A 49 0.45 3.06 -0.27
N VAL A 50 0.14 3.08 -1.55
CA VAL A 50 -0.27 1.90 -2.32
C VAL A 50 0.83 1.60 -3.34
N LEU A 51 1.53 0.50 -3.12
CA LEU A 51 2.51 -0.05 -4.05
C LEU A 51 1.83 -1.06 -4.97
N ILE A 52 1.95 -0.87 -6.27
CA ILE A 52 1.49 -1.80 -7.30
C ILE A 52 2.72 -2.27 -8.07
N THR A 53 2.97 -3.57 -8.07
CA THR A 53 4.16 -4.16 -8.69
C THR A 53 3.90 -5.58 -9.15
N ASP A 54 4.70 -6.06 -10.11
CA ASP A 54 4.69 -7.46 -10.57
C ASP A 54 6.04 -8.15 -10.35
N ALA A 55 7.00 -7.45 -9.74
CA ALA A 55 8.38 -7.91 -9.51
C ALA A 55 8.76 -7.78 -8.05
N GLY A 56 9.76 -8.54 -7.62
CA GLY A 56 10.39 -8.38 -6.32
C GLY A 56 11.18 -7.09 -6.21
N ALA A 57 11.52 -6.71 -4.99
CA ALA A 57 12.32 -5.52 -4.73
C ALA A 57 13.82 -5.82 -4.82
N ILE A 58 14.57 -4.84 -5.31
CA ILE A 58 16.02 -4.81 -5.21
C ILE A 58 16.39 -4.37 -3.79
N GLU A 59 17.19 -5.16 -3.08
CA GLU A 59 17.51 -4.95 -1.66
C GLU A 59 19.02 -4.91 -1.40
N GLY A 60 19.38 -4.27 -0.30
CA GLY A 60 20.70 -4.34 0.32
C GLY A 60 21.82 -3.87 -0.59
N ASP A 61 22.93 -4.63 -0.60
CA ASP A 61 24.16 -4.28 -1.31
C ASP A 61 24.08 -4.46 -2.85
N ASN A 62 22.89 -4.71 -3.39
CA ASN A 62 22.71 -4.77 -4.83
C ASN A 62 23.00 -3.38 -5.42
N LYS A 63 23.92 -3.32 -6.39
CA LYS A 63 24.33 -2.05 -7.04
C LYS A 63 23.21 -1.32 -7.76
N LEU A 64 22.10 -1.98 -8.04
CA LEU A 64 20.91 -1.40 -8.65
C LEU A 64 19.93 -0.83 -7.61
N SER A 65 20.14 -1.11 -6.31
CA SER A 65 19.34 -0.51 -5.25
C SER A 65 19.77 0.93 -5.01
N SER A 66 18.84 1.86 -5.16
CA SER A 66 19.08 3.28 -4.85
C SER A 66 19.08 3.57 -3.34
N THR A 67 18.47 2.69 -2.55
CA THR A 67 18.31 2.89 -1.10
C THR A 67 19.25 2.03 -0.27
N GLY A 68 19.65 0.86 -0.75
CA GLY A 68 20.38 -0.15 0.03
C GLY A 68 19.57 -0.76 1.17
N LEU A 69 18.25 -0.52 1.24
CA LEU A 69 17.40 -0.94 2.35
C LEU A 69 16.79 -2.31 2.09
N SER A 70 16.45 -2.99 3.20
CA SER A 70 15.60 -4.17 3.21
C SER A 70 14.12 -3.80 3.42
N ALA A 71 13.20 -4.75 3.18
CA ALA A 71 11.78 -4.59 3.45
C ALA A 71 11.49 -4.09 4.87
N ASP A 72 12.15 -4.70 5.87
CA ASP A 72 11.97 -4.32 7.27
C ASP A 72 12.46 -2.90 7.57
N GLN A 73 13.55 -2.48 6.97
CA GLN A 73 14.07 -1.13 7.14
C GLN A 73 13.12 -0.09 6.56
N VAL A 74 12.61 -0.32 5.34
CA VAL A 74 11.60 0.58 4.72
C VAL A 74 10.32 0.62 5.56
N ARG A 75 9.87 -0.53 6.09
CA ARG A 75 8.72 -0.61 6.98
C ARG A 75 8.93 0.20 8.26
N ILE A 76 10.12 0.16 8.85
CA ILE A 76 10.46 0.96 10.03
C ILE A 76 10.39 2.46 9.70
N GLU A 77 10.96 2.88 8.58
CA GLU A 77 10.89 4.30 8.15
C GLU A 77 9.44 4.76 7.90
N ALA A 78 8.59 3.92 7.32
CA ALA A 78 7.17 4.21 7.16
C ALA A 78 6.43 4.30 8.50
N SER A 79 6.85 3.54 9.50
CA SER A 79 6.24 3.53 10.84
C SER A 79 6.46 4.82 11.60
N ASN A 80 7.57 5.53 11.37
CA ASN A 80 7.88 6.80 12.03
C ASN A 80 6.79 7.86 11.79
N PRO A 81 6.36 8.16 10.55
CA PRO A 81 5.23 9.03 10.27
C PRO A 81 3.87 8.33 10.43
N GLY A 82 3.82 7.04 10.73
CA GLY A 82 2.58 6.25 10.87
C GLY A 82 1.91 5.93 9.53
N VAL A 83 2.68 5.74 8.47
CA VAL A 83 2.18 5.38 7.13
C VAL A 83 1.96 3.87 7.05
N ALA A 84 0.80 3.46 6.52
CA ALA A 84 0.52 2.09 6.15
C ALA A 84 0.83 1.87 4.66
N ILE A 85 1.56 0.80 4.36
CA ILE A 85 1.92 0.43 2.99
C ILE A 85 1.05 -0.75 2.57
N TYR A 86 0.18 -0.52 1.60
CA TYR A 86 -0.57 -1.58 0.91
C TYR A 86 0.23 -2.03 -0.31
N THR A 87 0.42 -3.32 -0.49
CA THR A 87 1.03 -3.86 -1.71
C THR A 87 0.03 -4.71 -2.49
N LEU A 88 -0.26 -4.32 -3.72
CA LEU A 88 -0.93 -5.13 -4.72
C LEU A 88 0.14 -5.78 -5.61
N HIS A 89 0.38 -7.08 -5.40
CA HIS A 89 1.38 -7.83 -6.15
C HIS A 89 0.72 -8.60 -7.29
N LEU A 90 0.93 -8.16 -8.52
CA LEU A 90 0.44 -8.81 -9.73
C LEU A 90 1.30 -10.02 -10.04
N LYS A 91 0.76 -11.23 -9.87
CA LYS A 91 1.47 -12.48 -10.17
C LYS A 91 1.45 -12.77 -11.68
N THR A 92 2.27 -12.03 -12.43
CA THR A 92 2.42 -12.21 -13.88
C THR A 92 3.17 -13.49 -14.22
N SER A 93 2.94 -14.06 -15.41
CA SER A 93 3.70 -15.22 -15.88
C SER A 93 5.19 -14.92 -16.06
N ALA A 94 5.54 -13.68 -16.36
CA ALA A 94 6.93 -13.23 -16.48
C ALA A 94 7.66 -13.31 -15.13
N GLY A 95 6.97 -13.01 -14.02
CA GLY A 95 7.50 -13.03 -12.65
C GLY A 95 7.46 -14.38 -11.94
N LEU A 96 7.08 -15.47 -12.62
CA LEU A 96 6.82 -16.77 -11.98
C LEU A 96 7.97 -17.26 -11.08
N LYS A 97 9.22 -17.01 -11.46
CA LYS A 97 10.41 -17.43 -10.69
C LYS A 97 10.68 -16.53 -9.49
N ASP A 98 10.12 -15.33 -9.50
CA ASP A 98 10.33 -14.30 -8.51
C ASP A 98 9.19 -14.21 -7.47
N HIS A 99 8.02 -14.78 -7.76
CA HIS A 99 6.83 -14.63 -6.93
C HIS A 99 7.04 -14.94 -5.45
N ASN A 100 7.76 -16.01 -5.11
CA ASN A 100 8.00 -16.39 -3.72
C ASN A 100 8.88 -15.38 -2.98
N LYS A 101 9.89 -14.84 -3.66
CA LYS A 101 10.77 -13.80 -3.14
C LYS A 101 10.00 -12.51 -2.94
N ALA A 102 9.29 -12.05 -3.97
CA ALA A 102 8.46 -10.86 -3.95
C ALA A 102 7.41 -10.92 -2.85
N GLU A 103 6.74 -12.08 -2.69
CA GLU A 103 5.75 -12.29 -1.64
C GLU A 103 6.36 -12.12 -0.25
N ALA A 104 7.51 -12.75 0.03
CA ALA A 104 8.19 -12.63 1.32
C ALA A 104 8.59 -11.18 1.62
N GLN A 105 9.17 -10.48 0.63
CA GLN A 105 9.58 -9.09 0.74
C GLN A 105 8.39 -8.17 1.02
N TYR A 106 7.32 -8.30 0.25
CA TYR A 106 6.18 -7.39 0.37
C TYR A 106 5.25 -7.73 1.53
N GLN A 107 5.20 -8.96 2.00
CA GLN A 107 4.56 -9.28 3.29
C GLN A 107 5.30 -8.59 4.45
N ALA A 108 6.63 -8.62 4.45
CA ALA A 108 7.43 -7.92 5.46
C ALA A 108 7.24 -6.40 5.37
N LEU A 109 7.35 -5.83 4.16
CA LEU A 109 7.16 -4.40 3.91
C LEU A 109 5.79 -3.89 4.36
N SER A 110 4.73 -4.63 4.01
CA SER A 110 3.34 -4.22 4.21
C SER A 110 2.78 -4.57 5.58
N THR A 111 3.58 -5.11 6.48
CA THR A 111 3.12 -5.37 7.85
C THR A 111 3.04 -4.06 8.64
N TYR A 112 1.83 -3.63 8.95
CA TYR A 112 1.61 -2.40 9.71
C TYR A 112 1.96 -2.60 11.18
N SER A 113 2.92 -1.84 11.67
CA SER A 113 3.50 -2.02 13.02
C SER A 113 2.50 -1.81 14.14
N GLY A 114 1.50 -0.93 13.96
CA GLY A 114 0.50 -0.62 14.99
C GLY A 114 -0.45 -1.78 15.33
N THR A 115 -0.68 -2.71 14.39
CA THR A 115 -1.61 -3.84 14.55
C THR A 115 -1.00 -5.18 14.19
N ASN A 116 0.22 -5.20 13.68
CA ASN A 116 0.88 -6.38 13.13
C ASN A 116 0.06 -7.07 12.01
N THR A 117 -0.67 -6.27 11.23
CA THR A 117 -1.51 -6.73 10.13
C THR A 117 -0.75 -6.61 8.81
N SER A 118 -0.68 -7.68 8.03
CA SER A 118 -0.10 -7.64 6.68
C SER A 118 -1.10 -7.08 5.69
N LEU A 119 -0.70 -6.04 4.97
CA LEU A 119 -1.47 -5.37 3.92
C LEU A 119 -0.97 -5.77 2.52
N TYR A 120 -0.45 -6.98 2.41
CA TYR A 120 -0.05 -7.60 1.16
C TYR A 120 -1.23 -8.35 0.53
N TYR A 121 -1.52 -8.05 -0.73
CA TYR A 121 -2.60 -8.65 -1.50
C TYR A 121 -2.08 -9.12 -2.85
N PRO A 122 -1.94 -10.46 -3.05
CA PRO A 122 -1.62 -11.01 -4.36
C PRO A 122 -2.81 -10.86 -5.29
N VAL A 123 -2.53 -10.59 -6.56
CA VAL A 123 -3.51 -10.47 -7.64
C VAL A 123 -3.09 -11.36 -8.79
N ASP A 124 -3.95 -12.25 -9.23
CA ASP A 124 -3.69 -13.08 -10.41
C ASP A 124 -3.67 -12.20 -11.67
N ALA A 125 -2.50 -12.09 -12.28
CA ALA A 125 -2.25 -11.12 -13.35
C ALA A 125 -2.70 -11.54 -14.74
N GLY A 126 -3.39 -12.65 -14.86
CA GLY A 126 -4.04 -13.06 -16.13
C GLY A 126 -5.34 -12.32 -16.41
N ASP A 127 -5.89 -11.60 -15.44
CA ASP A 127 -7.21 -10.98 -15.53
C ASP A 127 -7.17 -9.51 -15.11
N LEU A 128 -7.24 -8.60 -16.08
CA LEU A 128 -7.34 -7.17 -15.85
C LEU A 128 -8.59 -6.80 -15.03
N ASN A 129 -9.65 -7.59 -15.12
CA ASN A 129 -10.84 -7.36 -14.33
C ASN A 129 -10.59 -7.69 -12.86
N ALA A 130 -9.87 -8.78 -12.55
CA ALA A 130 -9.49 -9.11 -11.18
C ALA A 130 -8.63 -8.02 -10.54
N PHE A 131 -7.70 -7.44 -11.29
CA PHE A 131 -6.92 -6.28 -10.85
C PHE A 131 -7.81 -5.06 -10.60
N GLY A 132 -8.69 -4.71 -11.54
CA GLY A 132 -9.62 -3.61 -11.40
C GLY A 132 -10.50 -3.77 -10.16
N HIS A 133 -11.07 -4.95 -9.94
CA HIS A 133 -11.84 -5.25 -8.72
C HIS A 133 -11.04 -5.08 -7.43
N LYS A 134 -9.77 -5.48 -7.42
CA LYS A 134 -8.91 -5.33 -6.23
C LYS A 134 -8.61 -3.87 -5.92
N VAL A 135 -8.35 -3.06 -6.95
CA VAL A 135 -8.14 -1.60 -6.81
C VAL A 135 -9.43 -0.94 -6.32
N ASP A 136 -10.57 -1.28 -6.88
CA ASP A 136 -11.86 -0.74 -6.46
C ASP A 136 -12.19 -1.12 -5.01
N ALA A 137 -11.94 -2.37 -4.61
CA ALA A 137 -12.15 -2.82 -3.24
C ALA A 137 -11.26 -2.08 -2.25
N LEU A 138 -9.97 -1.88 -2.60
CA LEU A 138 -9.04 -1.12 -1.76
C LEU A 138 -9.44 0.35 -1.66
N ALA A 139 -9.81 0.97 -2.77
CA ALA A 139 -10.28 2.36 -2.79
C ALA A 139 -11.55 2.54 -1.94
N ALA A 140 -12.50 1.62 -2.05
CA ALA A 140 -13.71 1.61 -1.23
C ALA A 140 -13.37 1.43 0.26
N ALA A 141 -12.49 0.49 0.60
CA ALA A 141 -12.06 0.23 1.97
C ALA A 141 -11.42 1.47 2.62
N ILE A 142 -10.49 2.10 1.93
CA ILE A 142 -9.82 3.33 2.41
C ILE A 142 -10.84 4.47 2.54
N THR A 143 -11.71 4.65 1.55
CA THR A 143 -12.73 5.71 1.54
C THR A 143 -13.69 5.56 2.73
N GLU A 144 -14.17 4.35 2.98
CA GLU A 144 -15.04 4.09 4.14
C GLU A 144 -14.33 4.35 5.47
N GLN A 145 -13.04 4.05 5.59
CA GLN A 145 -12.28 4.34 6.81
C GLN A 145 -12.09 5.85 7.02
N VAL A 146 -11.80 6.59 5.96
CA VAL A 146 -11.71 8.06 6.03
C VAL A 146 -13.07 8.66 6.42
N ARG A 147 -14.15 8.17 5.83
CA ARG A 147 -15.52 8.60 6.16
C ARG A 147 -15.88 8.27 7.60
N ALA A 148 -15.62 7.05 8.07
CA ALA A 148 -15.85 6.64 9.44
C ALA A 148 -15.13 7.52 10.45
N ALA A 149 -13.86 7.80 10.20
CA ALA A 149 -13.06 8.68 11.03
C ALA A 149 -13.65 10.10 11.10
N TYR A 150 -14.21 10.58 9.99
CA TYR A 150 -14.84 11.92 9.92
C TYR A 150 -16.17 11.98 10.66
N MET A 151 -16.97 10.91 10.61
CA MET A 151 -18.28 10.81 11.25
C MET A 151 -18.22 10.41 12.74
N GLY A 152 -17.04 10.08 13.26
CA GLY A 152 -16.89 9.61 14.64
C GLY A 152 -17.47 8.22 14.89
N ASP A 153 -17.74 7.45 13.83
CA ASP A 153 -18.40 6.14 13.91
C ASP A 153 -17.37 5.02 13.99
N GLU A 154 -17.40 4.25 15.05
CA GLU A 154 -16.49 3.13 15.29
C GLU A 154 -16.99 1.82 14.63
N ALA A 155 -18.23 1.80 14.15
CA ALA A 155 -18.94 0.55 13.86
C ALA A 155 -18.95 0.14 12.39
N ILE A 156 -18.23 0.81 11.48
CA ILE A 156 -18.36 0.58 10.03
C ILE A 156 -17.82 -0.77 9.56
N GLY A 157 -16.94 -1.41 10.32
CA GLY A 157 -16.45 -2.76 9.97
C GLY A 157 -17.53 -3.85 9.92
N SER A 158 -18.68 -3.64 10.56
CA SER A 158 -19.76 -4.64 10.63
C SER A 158 -20.85 -4.46 9.57
N ALA A 159 -20.93 -3.32 8.90
CA ALA A 159 -22.00 -2.99 7.96
C ALA A 159 -21.68 -3.29 6.49
N LEU A 160 -20.46 -3.65 6.17
CA LEU A 160 -20.05 -4.01 4.81
C LEU A 160 -20.50 -5.43 4.50
N ASN A 161 -21.63 -5.48 3.84
CA ASN A 161 -22.47 -6.61 3.51
C ASN A 161 -21.74 -7.90 3.10
N ALA A 162 -22.28 -9.01 3.63
CA ALA A 162 -21.98 -10.41 3.40
C ALA A 162 -22.10 -10.93 1.93
N LYS A 163 -22.15 -10.04 0.95
CA LYS A 163 -22.21 -10.38 -0.49
C LYS A 163 -20.87 -10.19 -1.22
N GLN A 164 -19.84 -9.76 -0.53
CA GLN A 164 -18.53 -9.52 -1.15
C GLN A 164 -17.68 -10.81 -1.17
N ASN A 165 -16.78 -10.86 -2.16
CA ASN A 165 -15.76 -11.88 -2.23
C ASN A 165 -15.00 -11.95 -0.87
N PRO A 166 -14.69 -13.14 -0.32
CA PRO A 166 -13.95 -13.30 0.93
C PRO A 166 -12.65 -12.48 1.01
N ASP A 167 -11.95 -12.33 -0.12
CA ASP A 167 -10.73 -11.53 -0.19
C ASP A 167 -10.99 -10.03 -0.03
N ASP A 168 -12.11 -9.54 -0.55
CA ASP A 168 -12.50 -8.14 -0.41
C ASP A 168 -12.94 -7.85 1.03
N LYS A 169 -13.59 -8.83 1.67
CA LYS A 169 -13.97 -8.75 3.08
C LYS A 169 -12.73 -8.59 3.97
N LYS A 170 -11.69 -9.42 3.74
CA LYS A 170 -10.43 -9.31 4.49
C LYS A 170 -9.81 -7.93 4.31
N MET A 171 -9.74 -7.41 3.09
CA MET A 171 -9.20 -6.09 2.81
C MET A 171 -9.96 -4.96 3.53
N LEU A 172 -11.29 -5.07 3.62
CA LEU A 172 -12.14 -4.14 4.36
C LEU A 172 -11.91 -4.21 5.88
N GLU A 173 -11.79 -5.43 6.42
CA GLU A 173 -11.48 -5.65 7.85
C GLU A 173 -10.09 -5.11 8.20
N ASP A 174 -9.08 -5.38 7.38
CA ASP A 174 -7.73 -4.85 7.55
C ASP A 174 -7.73 -3.31 7.50
N ALA A 175 -8.42 -2.71 6.54
CA ALA A 175 -8.52 -1.25 6.43
C ALA A 175 -9.22 -0.63 7.64
N ALA A 176 -10.26 -1.27 8.17
CA ALA A 176 -10.95 -0.82 9.38
C ALA A 176 -10.02 -0.81 10.60
N LEU A 177 -9.28 -1.89 10.79
CA LEU A 177 -8.33 -2.04 11.89
C LEU A 177 -7.21 -0.98 11.82
N ILE A 178 -6.64 -0.79 10.63
CA ILE A 178 -5.58 0.20 10.39
C ILE A 178 -6.10 1.62 10.59
N GLY A 179 -7.26 1.94 10.03
CA GLY A 179 -7.86 3.27 10.16
C GLY A 179 -8.16 3.64 11.62
N HIS A 180 -8.64 2.68 12.41
CA HIS A 180 -8.84 2.87 13.85
C HIS A 180 -7.52 3.14 14.59
N ALA A 181 -6.49 2.34 14.34
CA ALA A 181 -5.17 2.51 14.96
C ALA A 181 -4.53 3.86 14.59
N MET A 182 -4.62 4.29 13.32
CA MET A 182 -4.14 5.59 12.88
C MET A 182 -4.85 6.74 13.59
N ARG A 183 -6.18 6.66 13.72
CA ARG A 183 -6.96 7.68 14.40
C ARG A 183 -6.58 7.82 15.86
N LEU A 184 -6.41 6.72 16.58
CA LEU A 184 -5.98 6.75 17.99
C LEU A 184 -4.61 7.41 18.13
N THR A 185 -3.67 7.07 17.26
CA THR A 185 -2.33 7.67 17.25
C THR A 185 -2.37 9.18 16.94
N TYR A 186 -3.20 9.59 15.99
CA TYR A 186 -3.35 11.00 15.61
C TYR A 186 -4.00 11.83 16.73
N LEU A 187 -5.05 11.31 17.35
CA LEU A 187 -5.72 11.96 18.49
C LEU A 187 -4.78 12.06 19.70
N GLY A 188 -4.05 10.99 20.02
CA GLY A 188 -3.08 11.00 21.11
C GLY A 188 -1.98 12.05 20.94
N LYS A 189 -1.55 12.32 19.70
CA LYS A 189 -0.58 13.39 19.40
C LYS A 189 -1.15 14.80 19.51
N LYS A 190 -2.47 14.98 19.37
CA LYS A 190 -3.12 16.30 19.47
C LYS A 190 -3.55 16.67 20.88
N THR A 191 -3.70 15.69 21.77
CA THR A 191 -4.16 15.90 23.15
C THR A 191 -3.03 15.88 24.17
N GLY A 192 -1.81 15.56 23.77
CA GLY A 192 -0.57 15.63 24.56
C GLY A 192 0.21 16.88 24.24
#